data_26cc45d0f3d6b53e94c77c14b57b3255
#
_entry.id   26cc45d0f3d6b53e94c77c14b57b3255
#
_cell.length_a   1.000
_cell.length_b   1.000
_cell.length_c   1.000
_cell.angle_alpha   90.00
_cell.angle_beta   90.00
_cell.angle_gamma   90.00
#
_symmetry.space_group_name_H-M   'P 1'
#
loop_
_entity.id
_entity.type
_entity.pdbx_description
1 polymer ?
#
loop_
_entity_poly.entity_id
_entity_poly.type
_entity_poly.pdbx_seq_one_letter_code
_entity_poly.pdbx_strand_id
1 'polypeptide(L)'
;MKRKINVFGAGFSGLTLAWLLKNQGWQVTLIERSSRPGGLLGTSNPEVDGNQILIETAANGLMYSKNIENLFKDLKVPMLFPRPESKKRFIWRNKMKRWPLSILESIPVLFFLLKFIFAKSLLVPQPGQSVEKWARHHLGPAACDYLVGPGLQGIYAGDISVLSASLILNRFFRPSVARKKYAGMVAPEKGMQQLIEALQANLKKNGVEIKYESDEKVDLSQPAVVATSCSAAATLLADVAPEISQILSKIEVLPLVSVTIVWKVARENPKNLIRGFGVLVPRPFNFQTLGVLSNTFIFENRGLQYHETWILGGALNKNILSLSDEDLKTLIKNERRTLLQTDSEMTFCQITRWPQALPHYTLEHEKRLADLQLPKNLYLTGNYLGSIGLSQILERNHQLTKELTKETINV
;
A
#
# COMPACT_ATOMS: atom_id res chain seq x y z
N MET A 1 17.86 -26.51 21.82
CA MET A 1 18.57 -25.84 20.70
C MET A 1 17.86 -24.55 20.34
N LYS A 2 18.58 -23.48 19.90
CA LYS A 2 17.91 -22.28 19.38
C LYS A 2 17.26 -22.61 18.05
N ARG A 3 15.98 -22.24 17.86
CA ARG A 3 15.23 -22.43 16.61
C ARG A 3 15.79 -21.53 15.53
N LYS A 4 16.22 -22.09 14.41
CA LYS A 4 16.79 -21.33 13.26
C LYS A 4 15.75 -21.14 12.18
N ILE A 5 15.80 -20.00 11.48
CA ILE A 5 14.91 -19.70 10.38
C ILE A 5 15.58 -18.70 9.41
N ASN A 6 15.41 -18.94 8.12
CA ASN A 6 15.85 -18.03 7.06
C ASN A 6 14.66 -17.20 6.57
N VAL A 7 14.85 -15.90 6.43
CA VAL A 7 13.86 -14.97 5.87
C VAL A 7 14.45 -14.32 4.62
N PHE A 8 13.82 -14.55 3.48
CA PHE A 8 14.24 -14.03 2.18
C PHE A 8 13.48 -12.75 1.84
N GLY A 9 14.21 -11.64 1.66
CA GLY A 9 13.71 -10.31 1.39
C GLY A 9 13.72 -9.39 2.62
N ALA A 10 14.48 -8.28 2.53
CA ALA A 10 14.55 -7.24 3.57
C ALA A 10 13.64 -6.03 3.28
N GLY A 11 12.50 -6.23 2.61
CA GLY A 11 11.43 -5.27 2.56
C GLY A 11 10.71 -5.16 3.91
N PHE A 12 9.72 -4.28 4.03
CA PHE A 12 8.94 -4.10 5.28
C PHE A 12 8.39 -5.44 5.82
N SER A 13 7.95 -6.33 4.94
CA SER A 13 7.41 -7.64 5.32
C SER A 13 8.47 -8.51 6.03
N GLY A 14 9.64 -8.69 5.40
CA GLY A 14 10.71 -9.51 5.97
C GLY A 14 11.34 -8.90 7.22
N LEU A 15 11.59 -7.58 7.22
CA LEU A 15 12.12 -6.89 8.39
C LEU A 15 11.22 -7.00 9.62
N THR A 16 9.91 -6.78 9.46
CA THR A 16 8.95 -6.88 10.57
C THR A 16 8.75 -8.33 11.03
N LEU A 17 8.78 -9.29 10.12
CA LEU A 17 8.73 -10.69 10.49
C LEU A 17 10.00 -11.11 11.25
N ALA A 18 11.18 -10.76 10.76
CA ALA A 18 12.45 -11.04 11.43
C ALA A 18 12.49 -10.43 12.85
N TRP A 19 11.99 -9.20 12.99
CA TRP A 19 11.84 -8.54 14.29
C TRP A 19 10.91 -9.31 15.25
N LEU A 20 9.75 -9.77 14.78
CA LEU A 20 8.80 -10.54 15.58
C LEU A 20 9.38 -11.90 15.99
N LEU A 21 10.00 -12.64 15.05
CA LEU A 21 10.61 -13.93 15.33
C LEU A 21 11.77 -13.80 16.32
N LYS A 22 12.61 -12.77 16.16
CA LYS A 22 13.70 -12.52 17.10
C LYS A 22 13.19 -12.26 18.52
N ASN A 23 12.10 -11.50 18.66
CA ASN A 23 11.46 -11.25 19.95
C ASN A 23 10.87 -12.53 20.59
N GLN A 24 10.63 -13.57 19.79
CA GLN A 24 10.22 -14.91 20.26
C GLN A 24 11.40 -15.89 20.44
N GLY A 25 12.64 -15.38 20.41
CA GLY A 25 13.84 -16.15 20.70
C GLY A 25 14.40 -16.95 19.50
N TRP A 26 13.89 -16.74 18.28
CA TRP A 26 14.43 -17.39 17.08
C TRP A 26 15.81 -16.86 16.73
N GLN A 27 16.66 -17.73 16.16
CA GLN A 27 17.87 -17.33 15.46
C GLN A 27 17.49 -17.09 13.99
N VAL A 28 17.46 -15.84 13.60
CA VAL A 28 17.02 -15.40 12.28
C VAL A 28 18.22 -15.00 11.42
N THR A 29 18.27 -15.50 10.19
CA THR A 29 19.13 -14.96 9.12
C THR A 29 18.23 -14.29 8.09
N LEU A 30 18.44 -13.02 7.83
CA LEU A 30 17.73 -12.22 6.83
C LEU A 30 18.57 -12.08 5.57
N ILE A 31 18.05 -12.50 4.43
CA ILE A 31 18.75 -12.58 3.15
C ILE A 31 18.09 -11.60 2.17
N GLU A 32 18.89 -10.68 1.62
CA GLU A 32 18.43 -9.63 0.71
C GLU A 32 19.32 -9.56 -0.54
N ARG A 33 18.70 -9.54 -1.71
CA ARG A 33 19.43 -9.47 -2.99
C ARG A 33 20.01 -8.08 -3.27
N SER A 34 19.33 -7.02 -2.82
CA SER A 34 19.81 -5.65 -3.03
C SER A 34 20.84 -5.23 -1.96
N SER A 35 21.53 -4.13 -2.22
CA SER A 35 22.49 -3.53 -1.28
C SER A 35 21.84 -2.77 -0.12
N ARG A 36 20.50 -2.57 -0.17
CA ARG A 36 19.75 -1.81 0.84
C ARG A 36 18.47 -2.53 1.29
N PRO A 37 18.04 -2.33 2.54
CA PRO A 37 16.72 -2.78 3.00
C PRO A 37 15.60 -1.83 2.54
N GLY A 38 14.34 -2.26 2.74
CA GLY A 38 13.15 -1.43 2.57
C GLY A 38 12.27 -1.81 1.38
N GLY A 39 12.82 -2.47 0.36
CA GLY A 39 12.08 -2.83 -0.85
C GLY A 39 11.53 -1.59 -1.55
N LEU A 40 10.20 -1.48 -1.68
CA LEU A 40 9.54 -0.32 -2.29
C LEU A 40 9.56 0.94 -1.41
N LEU A 41 9.75 0.80 -0.09
CA LEU A 41 9.76 1.93 0.83
C LEU A 41 11.10 2.66 0.77
N GLY A 42 11.02 3.96 0.69
CA GLY A 42 12.15 4.86 0.71
C GLY A 42 11.66 6.30 0.84
N THR A 43 12.53 7.14 1.38
CA THR A 43 12.29 8.58 1.52
C THR A 43 13.46 9.33 0.92
N SER A 44 13.21 10.34 0.10
CA SER A 44 14.21 11.28 -0.36
C SER A 44 13.94 12.67 0.21
N ASN A 45 15.00 13.45 0.41
CA ASN A 45 14.93 14.79 0.98
C ASN A 45 15.67 15.79 0.08
N PRO A 46 15.19 16.02 -1.17
CA PRO A 46 15.82 17.00 -2.04
C PRO A 46 15.67 18.41 -1.49
N GLU A 47 16.65 19.25 -1.81
CA GLU A 47 16.61 20.69 -1.55
C GLU A 47 15.96 21.40 -2.72
N VAL A 48 14.96 22.22 -2.44
CA VAL A 48 14.22 23.03 -3.41
C VAL A 48 14.15 24.46 -2.88
N ASP A 49 14.69 25.43 -3.62
CA ASP A 49 14.73 26.83 -3.23
C ASP A 49 15.25 27.04 -1.79
N GLY A 50 16.35 26.37 -1.43
CA GLY A 50 17.01 26.47 -0.13
C GLY A 50 16.27 25.77 1.03
N ASN A 51 15.24 24.97 0.75
CA ASN A 51 14.49 24.22 1.76
C ASN A 51 14.40 22.74 1.41
N GLN A 52 14.56 21.88 2.41
CA GLN A 52 14.35 20.44 2.22
C GLN A 52 12.86 20.13 2.15
N ILE A 53 12.49 19.27 1.22
CA ILE A 53 11.16 18.64 1.16
C ILE A 53 11.30 17.13 1.33
N LEU A 54 10.33 16.50 1.99
CA LEU A 54 10.32 15.06 2.20
C LEU A 54 9.39 14.40 1.18
N ILE A 55 9.95 13.47 0.39
CA ILE A 55 9.25 12.74 -0.66
C ILE A 55 9.31 11.24 -0.36
N GLU A 56 8.15 10.61 -0.24
CA GLU A 56 8.05 9.16 -0.12
C GLU A 56 8.03 8.52 -1.51
N THR A 57 8.80 7.45 -1.70
CA THR A 57 8.86 6.75 -2.99
C THR A 57 7.67 5.84 -3.25
N ALA A 58 6.97 5.42 -2.19
CA ALA A 58 5.79 4.54 -2.25
C ALA A 58 4.74 4.95 -1.21
N ALA A 59 4.60 4.20 -0.11
CA ALA A 59 3.61 4.51 0.92
C ALA A 59 3.96 5.75 1.73
N ASN A 60 2.98 6.64 1.93
CA ASN A 60 3.13 7.87 2.72
C ASN A 60 2.89 7.68 4.23
N GLY A 61 2.51 6.49 4.66
CA GLY A 61 2.24 6.18 6.06
C GLY A 61 1.54 4.83 6.21
N LEU A 62 1.16 4.52 7.44
CA LEU A 62 0.54 3.26 7.85
C LEU A 62 -0.84 3.52 8.47
N MET A 63 -1.77 2.59 8.30
CA MET A 63 -3.03 2.63 9.06
C MET A 63 -2.74 2.38 10.54
N TYR A 64 -3.21 3.28 11.40
CA TYR A 64 -2.95 3.20 12.83
C TYR A 64 -3.62 1.95 13.44
N SER A 65 -2.87 1.20 14.21
CA SER A 65 -3.33 0.00 14.92
C SER A 65 -2.49 -0.23 16.16
N LYS A 66 -2.93 -1.13 17.06
CA LYS A 66 -2.15 -1.49 18.24
C LYS A 66 -0.77 -2.05 17.88
N ASN A 67 -0.69 -2.87 16.85
CA ASN A 67 0.59 -3.44 16.41
C ASN A 67 1.53 -2.38 15.84
N ILE A 68 0.99 -1.38 15.12
CA ILE A 68 1.77 -0.23 14.65
C ILE A 68 2.24 0.64 15.83
N GLU A 69 1.36 0.92 16.80
CA GLU A 69 1.73 1.66 18.02
C GLU A 69 2.90 0.99 18.76
N ASN A 70 2.81 -0.34 18.94
CA ASN A 70 3.87 -1.12 19.59
C ASN A 70 5.17 -1.07 18.77
N LEU A 71 5.10 -1.27 17.44
CA LEU A 71 6.26 -1.22 16.56
C LEU A 71 7.02 0.12 16.69
N PHE A 72 6.30 1.25 16.61
CA PHE A 72 6.92 2.57 16.76
C PHE A 72 7.54 2.78 18.14
N LYS A 73 6.84 2.34 19.20
CA LYS A 73 7.32 2.44 20.58
C LYS A 73 8.58 1.62 20.78
N ASP A 74 8.60 0.36 20.36
CA ASP A 74 9.71 -0.56 20.58
C ASP A 74 10.95 -0.14 19.78
N LEU A 75 10.75 0.42 18.60
CA LEU A 75 11.82 0.98 17.77
C LEU A 75 12.21 2.41 18.16
N LYS A 76 11.48 3.06 19.08
CA LYS A 76 11.67 4.45 19.49
C LYS A 76 11.60 5.44 18.30
N VAL A 77 10.74 5.17 17.34
CA VAL A 77 10.52 6.05 16.19
C VAL A 77 9.42 7.05 16.53
N PRO A 78 9.66 8.37 16.42
CA PRO A 78 8.62 9.38 16.59
C PRO A 78 7.50 9.21 15.57
N MET A 79 6.25 9.26 16.06
CA MET A 79 5.06 9.02 15.24
C MET A 79 4.28 10.32 15.04
N LEU A 80 4.03 10.67 13.78
CA LEU A 80 3.18 11.79 13.39
C LEU A 80 1.76 11.30 13.12
N PHE A 81 0.80 12.11 13.56
CA PHE A 81 -0.60 12.00 13.19
C PHE A 81 -0.94 12.97 12.06
N PRO A 82 -1.98 12.67 11.25
CA PRO A 82 -2.34 13.53 10.14
C PRO A 82 -2.80 14.91 10.62
N ARG A 83 -2.49 15.92 9.84
CA ARG A 83 -2.97 17.29 10.04
C ARG A 83 -4.49 17.36 9.96
N PRO A 84 -5.14 18.32 10.64
CA PRO A 84 -6.59 18.50 10.57
C PRO A 84 -7.12 18.69 9.14
N GLU A 85 -6.35 19.34 8.27
CA GLU A 85 -6.67 19.57 6.86
C GLU A 85 -6.85 18.25 6.10
N SER A 86 -6.10 17.21 6.42
CA SER A 86 -6.15 15.90 5.77
C SER A 86 -7.47 15.17 5.94
N LYS A 87 -8.33 15.62 6.87
CA LYS A 87 -9.71 15.12 7.00
C LYS A 87 -10.57 15.42 5.77
N LYS A 88 -10.18 16.43 4.98
CA LYS A 88 -10.83 16.77 3.72
C LYS A 88 -10.25 15.87 2.64
N ARG A 89 -11.09 15.00 2.08
CA ARG A 89 -10.77 14.13 0.95
C ARG A 89 -11.72 14.46 -0.18
N PHE A 90 -11.19 14.58 -1.37
CA PHE A 90 -11.97 15.02 -2.52
C PHE A 90 -12.06 13.91 -3.56
N ILE A 91 -13.16 13.93 -4.27
CA ILE A 91 -13.39 13.15 -5.48
C ILE A 91 -13.75 14.13 -6.59
N TRP A 92 -13.15 13.97 -7.74
CA TRP A 92 -13.43 14.78 -8.91
C TRP A 92 -14.76 14.36 -9.55
N ARG A 93 -15.68 15.31 -9.69
CA ARG A 93 -16.91 15.18 -10.49
C ARG A 93 -17.29 16.56 -11.02
N ASN A 94 -16.65 16.96 -12.15
CA ASN A 94 -16.64 18.31 -12.74
C ASN A 94 -16.03 19.39 -11.83
N LYS A 95 -15.89 19.14 -10.56
CA LYS A 95 -15.18 19.92 -9.54
C LYS A 95 -14.82 19.01 -8.36
N MET A 96 -13.89 19.43 -7.55
CA MET A 96 -13.54 18.71 -6.32
C MET A 96 -14.70 18.74 -5.34
N LYS A 97 -15.23 17.57 -4.97
CA LYS A 97 -16.32 17.40 -4.01
C LYS A 97 -15.91 16.47 -2.89
N ARG A 98 -16.35 16.75 -1.65
CA ARG A 98 -16.20 15.83 -0.51
C ARG A 98 -17.20 14.68 -0.58
N TRP A 99 -18.38 14.95 -1.12
CA TRP A 99 -19.43 13.98 -1.42
C TRP A 99 -19.87 14.17 -2.88
N PRO A 100 -19.53 13.22 -3.77
CA PRO A 100 -19.75 13.40 -5.20
C PRO A 100 -21.15 13.02 -5.68
N LEU A 101 -21.97 12.38 -4.82
CA LEU A 101 -23.30 11.91 -5.19
C LEU A 101 -24.38 13.00 -4.99
N SER A 102 -25.40 13.00 -5.84
CA SER A 102 -26.64 13.74 -5.62
C SER A 102 -27.48 13.08 -4.50
N ILE A 103 -28.57 13.75 -4.09
CA ILE A 103 -29.48 13.22 -3.06
C ILE A 103 -30.06 11.87 -3.51
N LEU A 104 -30.58 11.78 -4.73
CA LEU A 104 -31.17 10.55 -5.27
C LEU A 104 -30.16 9.42 -5.38
N GLU A 105 -28.95 9.71 -5.85
CA GLU A 105 -27.83 8.74 -5.94
C GLU A 105 -27.34 8.28 -4.56
N SER A 106 -27.65 9.04 -3.51
CA SER A 106 -27.27 8.69 -2.13
C SER A 106 -28.25 7.73 -1.44
N ILE A 107 -29.46 7.57 -1.99
CA ILE A 107 -30.51 6.70 -1.41
C ILE A 107 -30.03 5.24 -1.27
N PRO A 108 -29.46 4.58 -2.30
CA PRO A 108 -28.95 3.22 -2.15
C PRO A 108 -27.85 3.10 -1.10
N VAL A 109 -27.00 4.14 -0.96
CA VAL A 109 -25.96 4.17 0.08
C VAL A 109 -26.56 4.20 1.48
N LEU A 110 -27.66 4.95 1.68
CA LEU A 110 -28.38 4.97 2.94
C LEU A 110 -28.95 3.59 3.28
N PHE A 111 -29.59 2.91 2.32
CA PHE A 111 -30.10 1.56 2.50
C PHE A 111 -28.97 0.56 2.80
N PHE A 112 -27.83 0.71 2.15
CA PHE A 112 -26.65 -0.09 2.47
C PHE A 112 -26.19 0.11 3.92
N LEU A 113 -26.14 1.36 4.41
CA LEU A 113 -25.78 1.65 5.79
C LEU A 113 -26.75 1.02 6.79
N LEU A 114 -28.05 1.07 6.51
CA LEU A 114 -29.06 0.39 7.34
C LEU A 114 -28.83 -1.13 7.35
N LYS A 115 -28.64 -1.75 6.17
CA LYS A 115 -28.30 -3.18 6.09
C LYS A 115 -26.99 -3.51 6.81
N PHE A 116 -26.00 -2.63 6.74
CA PHE A 116 -24.71 -2.83 7.42
C PHE A 116 -24.87 -2.86 8.95
N ILE A 117 -25.82 -2.12 9.49
CA ILE A 117 -26.12 -2.09 10.93
C ILE A 117 -26.93 -3.32 11.35
N PHE A 118 -28.00 -3.66 10.62
CA PHE A 118 -28.99 -4.65 11.05
C PHE A 118 -28.87 -6.03 10.41
N ALA A 119 -28.25 -6.12 9.23
CA ALA A 119 -28.19 -7.35 8.42
C ALA A 119 -26.82 -7.50 7.71
N LYS A 120 -25.76 -7.26 8.46
CA LYS A 120 -24.38 -7.22 7.95
C LYS A 120 -23.97 -8.49 7.19
N SER A 121 -24.47 -9.66 7.59
CA SER A 121 -24.18 -10.95 6.94
C SER A 121 -24.62 -11.01 5.48
N LEU A 122 -25.70 -10.30 5.12
CA LEU A 122 -26.20 -10.23 3.74
C LEU A 122 -25.33 -9.42 2.79
N LEU A 123 -24.36 -8.67 3.33
CA LEU A 123 -23.48 -7.79 2.58
C LEU A 123 -22.09 -8.42 2.37
N VAL A 124 -21.82 -9.57 2.98
CA VAL A 124 -20.50 -10.23 2.86
C VAL A 124 -20.26 -10.65 1.43
N PRO A 125 -19.18 -10.17 0.79
CA PRO A 125 -18.85 -10.56 -0.57
C PRO A 125 -18.61 -12.07 -0.68
N GLN A 126 -19.12 -12.66 -1.75
CA GLN A 126 -18.92 -14.07 -2.05
C GLN A 126 -17.64 -14.27 -2.89
N PRO A 127 -16.95 -15.42 -2.76
CA PRO A 127 -15.87 -15.81 -3.66
C PRO A 127 -16.32 -15.76 -5.13
N GLY A 128 -15.44 -15.31 -6.02
CA GLY A 128 -15.76 -15.18 -7.45
C GLY A 128 -16.64 -13.96 -7.82
N GLN A 129 -16.94 -13.09 -6.85
CA GLN A 129 -17.69 -11.85 -7.11
C GLN A 129 -16.74 -10.67 -7.29
N SER A 130 -16.90 -9.91 -8.41
CA SER A 130 -16.12 -8.69 -8.58
C SER A 130 -16.63 -7.54 -7.70
N VAL A 131 -15.72 -6.60 -7.39
CA VAL A 131 -16.06 -5.37 -6.65
C VAL A 131 -17.15 -4.59 -7.36
N GLU A 132 -17.08 -4.47 -8.68
CA GLU A 132 -18.09 -3.75 -9.46
C GLU A 132 -19.48 -4.39 -9.29
N LYS A 133 -19.58 -5.71 -9.49
CA LYS A 133 -20.86 -6.45 -9.33
C LYS A 133 -21.41 -6.28 -7.91
N TRP A 134 -20.56 -6.40 -6.89
CA TRP A 134 -20.95 -6.21 -5.50
C TRP A 134 -21.40 -4.78 -5.22
N ALA A 135 -20.63 -3.77 -5.65
CA ALA A 135 -20.93 -2.37 -5.38
C ALA A 135 -22.18 -1.88 -6.12
N ARG A 136 -22.36 -2.25 -7.41
CA ARG A 136 -23.59 -1.89 -8.15
C ARG A 136 -24.83 -2.48 -7.52
N HIS A 137 -24.75 -3.72 -7.04
CA HIS A 137 -25.88 -4.39 -6.38
C HIS A 137 -26.25 -3.75 -5.03
N HIS A 138 -25.27 -3.41 -4.21
CA HIS A 138 -25.52 -2.96 -2.83
C HIS A 138 -25.57 -1.43 -2.66
N LEU A 139 -24.85 -0.68 -3.48
CA LEU A 139 -24.65 0.76 -3.35
C LEU A 139 -25.23 1.56 -4.53
N GLY A 140 -25.60 0.87 -5.63
CA GLY A 140 -26.04 1.48 -6.86
C GLY A 140 -24.92 1.94 -7.79
N PRO A 141 -25.24 2.24 -9.06
CA PRO A 141 -24.24 2.54 -10.10
C PRO A 141 -23.43 3.81 -9.78
N ALA A 142 -24.06 4.89 -9.36
CA ALA A 142 -23.36 6.13 -9.08
C ALA A 142 -22.35 6.01 -7.93
N ALA A 143 -22.71 5.30 -6.85
CA ALA A 143 -21.77 5.06 -5.75
C ALA A 143 -20.63 4.10 -6.18
N CYS A 144 -20.91 3.13 -7.03
CA CYS A 144 -19.88 2.29 -7.62
C CYS A 144 -18.88 3.14 -8.41
N ASP A 145 -19.35 4.00 -9.32
CA ASP A 145 -18.50 4.75 -10.23
C ASP A 145 -17.77 5.94 -9.57
N TYR A 146 -18.40 6.60 -8.59
CA TYR A 146 -17.89 7.83 -7.97
C TYR A 146 -17.40 7.70 -6.52
N LEU A 147 -17.60 6.58 -5.84
CA LEU A 147 -17.07 6.36 -4.49
C LEU A 147 -16.20 5.12 -4.41
N VAL A 148 -16.74 3.94 -4.75
CA VAL A 148 -16.03 2.66 -4.57
C VAL A 148 -14.89 2.54 -5.57
N GLY A 149 -15.18 2.80 -6.85
CA GLY A 149 -14.19 2.71 -7.93
C GLY A 149 -12.97 3.58 -7.67
N PRO A 150 -13.11 4.91 -7.54
CA PRO A 150 -11.98 5.79 -7.27
C PRO A 150 -11.25 5.45 -5.97
N GLY A 151 -11.99 5.08 -4.92
CA GLY A 151 -11.41 4.71 -3.62
C GLY A 151 -10.51 3.48 -3.71
N LEU A 152 -10.95 2.44 -4.40
CA LEU A 152 -10.16 1.22 -4.57
C LEU A 152 -9.08 1.37 -5.64
N GLN A 153 -9.33 2.15 -6.69
CA GLN A 153 -8.34 2.47 -7.71
C GLN A 153 -7.16 3.24 -7.10
N GLY A 154 -7.43 4.20 -6.20
CA GLY A 154 -6.38 4.93 -5.49
C GLY A 154 -5.55 4.07 -4.50
N ILE A 155 -6.06 2.91 -4.08
CA ILE A 155 -5.37 1.99 -3.15
C ILE A 155 -4.72 0.83 -3.89
N TYR A 156 -5.46 0.18 -4.81
CA TYR A 156 -5.06 -1.06 -5.47
C TYR A 156 -4.58 -0.84 -6.92
N ALA A 157 -4.77 0.35 -7.46
CA ALA A 157 -4.52 0.69 -8.87
C ALA A 157 -5.22 -0.27 -9.87
N GLY A 158 -6.20 -1.03 -9.40
CA GLY A 158 -6.84 -2.12 -10.13
C GLY A 158 -8.12 -1.71 -10.83
N ASP A 159 -8.62 -2.59 -11.67
CA ASP A 159 -9.90 -2.48 -12.34
C ASP A 159 -11.00 -3.14 -11.50
N ILE A 160 -11.98 -2.37 -10.98
CA ILE A 160 -13.05 -2.88 -10.13
C ILE A 160 -13.92 -3.95 -10.81
N SER A 161 -13.93 -4.02 -12.16
CA SER A 161 -14.68 -5.02 -12.92
C SER A 161 -14.11 -6.43 -12.74
N VAL A 162 -12.81 -6.54 -12.47
CA VAL A 162 -12.09 -7.81 -12.25
C VAL A 162 -11.53 -7.97 -10.84
N LEU A 163 -11.46 -6.90 -10.04
CA LEU A 163 -11.03 -6.98 -8.65
C LEU A 163 -11.95 -7.88 -7.83
N SER A 164 -11.40 -8.80 -7.04
CA SER A 164 -12.15 -9.69 -6.14
C SER A 164 -12.72 -8.91 -4.96
N ALA A 165 -14.05 -8.93 -4.81
CA ALA A 165 -14.71 -8.32 -3.68
C ALA A 165 -14.37 -9.04 -2.37
N SER A 166 -14.26 -10.35 -2.37
CA SER A 166 -13.94 -11.13 -1.17
C SER A 166 -12.56 -10.83 -0.63
N LEU A 167 -11.51 -10.78 -1.49
CA LEU A 167 -10.14 -10.44 -1.07
C LEU A 167 -10.03 -9.03 -0.48
N ILE A 168 -10.77 -8.08 -1.06
CA ILE A 168 -10.63 -6.66 -0.73
C ILE A 168 -11.56 -6.23 0.40
N LEU A 169 -12.83 -6.65 0.36
CA LEU A 169 -13.87 -6.10 1.21
C LEU A 169 -14.18 -6.94 2.45
N ASN A 170 -13.89 -8.26 2.47
CA ASN A 170 -14.22 -9.13 3.60
C ASN A 170 -13.69 -8.62 4.95
N ARG A 171 -12.58 -7.91 4.95
CA ARG A 171 -12.01 -7.28 6.15
C ARG A 171 -12.97 -6.32 6.85
N PHE A 172 -13.87 -5.67 6.12
CA PHE A 172 -14.86 -4.73 6.68
C PHE A 172 -16.02 -5.45 7.37
N PHE A 173 -16.20 -6.73 7.07
CA PHE A 173 -17.26 -7.57 7.61
C PHE A 173 -16.82 -8.44 8.78
N ARG A 174 -15.51 -8.56 9.04
CA ARG A 174 -14.99 -9.28 10.21
C ARG A 174 -15.32 -8.52 11.50
N PRO A 175 -15.55 -9.25 12.63
CA PRO A 175 -15.67 -8.62 13.93
C PRO A 175 -14.42 -7.80 14.23
N SER A 176 -14.60 -6.57 14.69
CA SER A 176 -13.48 -5.70 15.04
C SER A 176 -13.51 -5.39 16.53
N VAL A 177 -12.47 -5.79 17.22
CA VAL A 177 -12.22 -5.39 18.61
C VAL A 177 -11.58 -4.00 18.60
N ALA A 178 -12.18 -3.05 19.34
CA ALA A 178 -11.63 -1.72 19.68
C ALA A 178 -11.24 -0.77 18.51
N ARG A 179 -12.19 -0.41 17.63
CA ARG A 179 -11.91 0.53 16.51
C ARG A 179 -11.76 2.02 16.88
N LYS A 180 -12.30 2.49 18.01
CA LYS A 180 -12.33 3.95 18.28
C LYS A 180 -10.95 4.58 18.58
N LYS A 181 -10.05 3.85 19.24
CA LYS A 181 -8.71 4.36 19.59
C LYS A 181 -7.76 4.41 18.39
N TYR A 182 -7.92 3.51 17.43
CA TYR A 182 -6.99 3.32 16.32
C TYR A 182 -7.66 3.70 14.99
N ALA A 183 -7.95 4.98 14.79
CA ALA A 183 -8.52 5.49 13.56
C ALA A 183 -7.52 6.37 12.81
N GLY A 184 -7.49 6.24 11.48
CA GLY A 184 -6.66 7.07 10.61
C GLY A 184 -5.31 6.48 10.26
N MET A 185 -4.42 7.34 9.80
CA MET A 185 -3.06 7.00 9.39
C MET A 185 -2.05 7.56 10.39
N VAL A 186 -0.85 7.01 10.38
CA VAL A 186 0.32 7.56 11.07
C VAL A 186 1.55 7.46 10.15
N ALA A 187 2.56 8.27 10.39
CA ALA A 187 3.81 8.20 9.65
C ALA A 187 5.01 8.41 10.60
N PRO A 188 6.20 7.90 10.25
CA PRO A 188 7.43 8.30 10.91
C PRO A 188 7.71 9.79 10.65
N GLU A 189 8.29 10.46 11.64
CA GLU A 189 8.57 11.91 11.56
C GLU A 189 9.47 12.27 10.37
N LYS A 190 10.50 11.48 10.12
CA LYS A 190 11.48 11.68 9.02
C LYS A 190 11.20 10.80 7.80
N GLY A 191 9.94 10.37 7.61
CA GLY A 191 9.54 9.54 6.48
C GLY A 191 9.69 8.03 6.71
N MET A 192 9.19 7.26 5.76
CA MET A 192 9.11 5.80 5.85
C MET A 192 10.48 5.13 5.95
N GLN A 193 11.52 5.73 5.34
CA GLN A 193 12.90 5.25 5.43
C GLN A 193 13.38 5.17 6.90
N GLN A 194 13.00 6.13 7.75
CA GLN A 194 13.33 6.12 9.18
C GLN A 194 12.87 4.84 9.88
N LEU A 195 11.67 4.34 9.55
CA LEU A 195 11.15 3.10 10.12
C LEU A 195 11.96 1.88 9.66
N ILE A 196 12.36 1.86 8.39
CA ILE A 196 13.19 0.79 7.82
C ILE A 196 14.56 0.76 8.50
N GLU A 197 15.19 1.91 8.66
CA GLU A 197 16.50 2.04 9.32
C GLU A 197 16.43 1.64 10.79
N ALA A 198 15.37 2.03 11.49
CA ALA A 198 15.16 1.65 12.89
C ALA A 198 14.96 0.13 13.05
N LEU A 199 14.20 -0.51 12.15
CA LEU A 199 14.07 -1.98 12.10
C LEU A 199 15.41 -2.65 11.86
N GLN A 200 16.17 -2.21 10.86
CA GLN A 200 17.49 -2.75 10.57
C GLN A 200 18.45 -2.61 11.76
N ALA A 201 18.52 -1.43 12.35
CA ALA A 201 19.38 -1.16 13.52
C ALA A 201 19.00 -2.05 14.71
N ASN A 202 17.70 -2.19 14.99
CA ASN A 202 17.19 -3.07 16.05
C ASN A 202 17.57 -4.53 15.80
N LEU A 203 17.40 -5.04 14.58
CA LEU A 203 17.74 -6.41 14.21
C LEU A 203 19.24 -6.68 14.38
N LYS A 204 20.11 -5.80 13.87
CA LYS A 204 21.56 -5.90 14.03
C LYS A 204 21.97 -5.90 15.49
N LYS A 205 21.43 -4.96 16.29
CA LYS A 205 21.71 -4.87 17.73
C LYS A 205 21.33 -6.15 18.48
N ASN A 206 20.26 -6.82 18.06
CA ASN A 206 19.80 -8.07 18.66
C ASN A 206 20.45 -9.33 18.05
N GLY A 207 21.49 -9.18 17.21
CA GLY A 207 22.26 -10.29 16.66
C GLY A 207 21.52 -11.09 15.57
N VAL A 208 20.67 -10.41 14.78
CA VAL A 208 20.16 -10.97 13.53
C VAL A 208 21.22 -10.76 12.45
N GLU A 209 21.61 -11.83 11.79
CA GLU A 209 22.48 -11.78 10.62
C GLU A 209 21.68 -11.25 9.43
N ILE A 210 22.19 -10.19 8.77
CA ILE A 210 21.57 -9.63 7.57
C ILE A 210 22.60 -9.70 6.44
N LYS A 211 22.31 -10.51 5.44
CA LYS A 211 23.14 -10.71 4.25
C LYS A 211 22.56 -9.91 3.10
N TYR A 212 23.27 -8.88 2.66
CA TYR A 212 22.93 -8.09 1.48
C TYR A 212 23.65 -8.64 0.25
N GLU A 213 23.19 -8.24 -0.94
CA GLU A 213 23.76 -8.64 -2.23
C GLU A 213 23.92 -10.16 -2.32
N SER A 214 22.98 -10.90 -1.71
CA SER A 214 23.04 -12.34 -1.54
C SER A 214 22.06 -13.04 -2.47
N ASP A 215 22.58 -14.00 -3.25
CA ASP A 215 21.82 -14.89 -4.13
C ASP A 215 21.60 -16.28 -3.49
N GLU A 216 21.60 -16.35 -2.13
CA GLU A 216 21.35 -17.62 -1.44
C GLU A 216 20.01 -18.22 -1.87
N LYS A 217 20.05 -19.53 -2.15
CA LYS A 217 18.88 -20.32 -2.52
C LYS A 217 18.09 -20.73 -1.28
N VAL A 218 16.78 -20.95 -1.49
CA VAL A 218 15.91 -21.49 -0.44
C VAL A 218 16.27 -22.96 -0.21
N ASP A 219 16.51 -23.30 1.05
CA ASP A 219 16.72 -24.65 1.51
C ASP A 219 15.59 -25.03 2.50
N LEU A 220 14.81 -26.05 2.17
CA LEU A 220 13.67 -26.52 2.97
C LEU A 220 14.05 -27.60 3.98
N SER A 221 15.34 -27.91 4.16
CA SER A 221 15.80 -28.74 5.28
C SER A 221 15.56 -28.06 6.63
N GLN A 222 15.37 -26.74 6.64
CA GLN A 222 15.02 -25.91 7.78
C GLN A 222 13.89 -24.92 7.41
N PRO A 223 13.19 -24.34 8.39
CA PRO A 223 12.16 -23.34 8.13
C PRO A 223 12.67 -22.15 7.33
N ALA A 224 11.98 -21.82 6.24
CA ALA A 224 12.28 -20.72 5.36
C ALA A 224 11.02 -19.88 5.10
N VAL A 225 11.13 -18.57 5.21
CA VAL A 225 10.04 -17.64 4.86
C VAL A 225 10.45 -16.79 3.67
N VAL A 226 9.65 -16.82 2.61
CA VAL A 226 9.83 -15.93 1.46
C VAL A 226 8.96 -14.70 1.64
N ALA A 227 9.61 -13.55 1.84
CA ALA A 227 9.03 -12.25 2.14
C ALA A 227 9.29 -11.21 1.03
N THR A 228 9.48 -11.68 -0.19
CA THR A 228 9.75 -10.87 -1.39
C THR A 228 8.48 -10.52 -2.15
N SER A 229 8.59 -9.83 -3.31
CA SER A 229 7.47 -9.72 -4.25
C SER A 229 7.08 -11.09 -4.82
N CYS A 230 5.84 -11.24 -5.33
CA CYS A 230 5.39 -12.51 -5.90
C CYS A 230 6.27 -12.99 -7.07
N SER A 231 6.75 -12.08 -7.92
CA SER A 231 7.66 -12.40 -9.02
C SER A 231 9.02 -12.91 -8.52
N ALA A 232 9.60 -12.23 -7.53
CA ALA A 232 10.85 -12.68 -6.93
C ALA A 232 10.69 -13.99 -6.15
N ALA A 233 9.56 -14.16 -5.46
CA ALA A 233 9.21 -15.43 -4.79
C ALA A 233 9.09 -16.59 -5.78
N ALA A 234 8.46 -16.36 -6.94
CA ALA A 234 8.38 -17.36 -8.00
C ALA A 234 9.78 -17.80 -8.46
N THR A 235 10.68 -16.84 -8.70
CA THR A 235 12.06 -17.16 -9.11
C THR A 235 12.82 -17.92 -8.03
N LEU A 236 12.72 -17.50 -6.76
CA LEU A 236 13.41 -18.15 -5.64
C LEU A 236 12.93 -19.58 -5.39
N LEU A 237 11.67 -19.89 -5.71
CA LEU A 237 11.04 -21.18 -5.42
C LEU A 237 11.06 -22.14 -6.62
N ALA A 238 11.59 -21.72 -7.78
CA ALA A 238 11.54 -22.51 -9.02
C ALA A 238 12.13 -23.93 -8.87
N ASP A 239 13.23 -24.05 -8.16
CA ASP A 239 13.94 -25.33 -7.99
C ASP A 239 13.35 -26.18 -6.84
N VAL A 240 12.86 -25.54 -5.77
CA VAL A 240 12.49 -26.25 -4.50
C VAL A 240 10.98 -26.43 -4.32
N ALA A 241 10.18 -25.63 -5.00
CA ALA A 241 8.71 -25.70 -4.96
C ALA A 241 8.11 -25.22 -6.29
N PRO A 242 8.33 -25.97 -7.41
CA PRO A 242 7.98 -25.53 -8.77
C PRO A 242 6.47 -25.24 -8.95
N GLU A 243 5.60 -25.99 -8.27
CA GLU A 243 4.15 -25.74 -8.32
C GLU A 243 3.80 -24.38 -7.73
N ILE A 244 4.37 -24.04 -6.57
CA ILE A 244 4.18 -22.73 -5.93
C ILE A 244 4.77 -21.62 -6.80
N SER A 245 5.97 -21.84 -7.36
CA SER A 245 6.59 -20.93 -8.32
C SER A 245 5.67 -20.63 -9.49
N GLN A 246 5.06 -21.66 -10.08
CA GLN A 246 4.14 -21.51 -11.21
C GLN A 246 2.86 -20.73 -10.82
N ILE A 247 2.31 -20.96 -9.63
CA ILE A 247 1.17 -20.20 -9.14
C ILE A 247 1.53 -18.72 -8.96
N LEU A 248 2.65 -18.43 -8.30
CA LEU A 248 3.10 -17.08 -7.99
C LEU A 248 3.50 -16.29 -9.25
N SER A 249 4.13 -16.94 -10.24
CA SER A 249 4.51 -16.30 -11.51
C SER A 249 3.33 -15.80 -12.34
N LYS A 250 2.15 -16.40 -12.16
CA LYS A 250 0.90 -15.99 -12.84
C LYS A 250 0.16 -14.86 -12.13
N ILE A 251 0.63 -14.39 -10.97
CA ILE A 251 0.06 -13.23 -10.31
C ILE A 251 0.47 -11.97 -11.07
N GLU A 252 -0.50 -11.28 -11.66
CA GLU A 252 -0.25 -10.03 -12.35
C GLU A 252 0.18 -8.94 -11.36
N VAL A 253 1.27 -8.22 -11.69
CA VAL A 253 1.75 -7.08 -10.94
C VAL A 253 1.63 -5.82 -11.78
N LEU A 254 0.96 -4.81 -11.25
CA LEU A 254 0.65 -3.58 -11.95
C LEU A 254 1.82 -2.59 -11.87
N PRO A 255 2.14 -1.90 -12.98
CA PRO A 255 3.09 -0.80 -12.98
C PRO A 255 2.48 0.47 -12.43
N LEU A 256 3.29 1.29 -11.76
CA LEU A 256 2.92 2.63 -11.28
C LEU A 256 4.04 3.63 -11.55
N VAL A 257 3.63 4.87 -11.75
CA VAL A 257 4.51 6.03 -11.74
C VAL A 257 4.01 6.99 -10.66
N SER A 258 4.90 7.37 -9.76
CA SER A 258 4.69 8.39 -8.74
C SER A 258 5.48 9.62 -9.12
N VAL A 259 4.81 10.77 -9.29
CA VAL A 259 5.44 12.03 -9.68
C VAL A 259 5.18 13.07 -8.60
N THR A 260 6.22 13.43 -7.86
CA THR A 260 6.13 14.52 -6.88
C THR A 260 6.58 15.83 -7.49
N ILE A 261 5.74 16.84 -7.40
CA ILE A 261 5.95 18.16 -7.99
C ILE A 261 5.81 19.23 -6.93
N VAL A 262 6.78 20.15 -6.90
CA VAL A 262 6.69 21.41 -6.18
C VAL A 262 6.13 22.46 -7.13
N TRP A 263 5.06 23.12 -6.67
CA TRP A 263 4.40 24.17 -7.43
C TRP A 263 4.66 25.53 -6.80
N LYS A 264 5.02 26.51 -7.63
CA LYS A 264 5.07 27.92 -7.24
C LYS A 264 3.65 28.44 -7.12
N VAL A 265 3.15 28.50 -5.91
CA VAL A 265 1.78 28.90 -5.61
C VAL A 265 1.77 29.91 -4.47
N ALA A 266 0.94 30.94 -4.59
CA ALA A 266 0.65 31.84 -3.48
C ALA A 266 -0.20 31.07 -2.45
N ARG A 267 0.33 30.89 -1.23
CA ARG A 267 -0.35 30.14 -0.15
C ARG A 267 -1.68 30.76 0.25
N GLU A 268 -1.82 32.06 0.04
CA GLU A 268 -3.03 32.82 0.34
C GLU A 268 -4.14 32.56 -0.68
N ASN A 269 -3.80 32.07 -1.90
CA ASN A 269 -4.80 31.76 -2.91
C ASN A 269 -5.29 30.31 -2.78
N PRO A 270 -6.45 30.07 -2.14
CA PRO A 270 -6.95 28.71 -1.90
C PRO A 270 -7.33 27.96 -3.18
N LYS A 271 -7.52 28.66 -4.30
CA LYS A 271 -7.90 28.06 -5.59
C LYS A 271 -6.75 27.29 -6.24
N ASN A 272 -5.51 27.60 -5.88
CA ASN A 272 -4.31 26.98 -6.47
C ASN A 272 -3.83 25.77 -5.67
N LEU A 273 -4.55 25.37 -4.61
CA LEU A 273 -4.14 24.35 -3.67
C LEU A 273 -5.21 23.29 -3.48
N ILE A 274 -4.80 22.01 -3.39
CA ILE A 274 -5.65 20.94 -2.89
C ILE A 274 -5.53 20.94 -1.36
N ARG A 275 -6.31 21.79 -0.67
CA ARG A 275 -6.27 21.88 0.81
C ARG A 275 -6.98 20.71 1.48
N GLY A 276 -6.31 19.57 1.52
CA GLY A 276 -6.83 18.34 2.08
C GLY A 276 -5.85 17.19 1.92
N PHE A 277 -6.31 15.96 2.09
CA PHE A 277 -5.51 14.77 1.85
C PHE A 277 -5.10 14.66 0.38
N GLY A 278 -6.03 14.96 -0.52
CA GLY A 278 -5.85 14.85 -1.95
C GLY A 278 -7.17 14.70 -2.69
N VAL A 279 -7.09 14.35 -3.95
CA VAL A 279 -8.24 14.12 -4.83
C VAL A 279 -8.11 12.78 -5.55
N LEU A 280 -9.20 12.03 -5.60
CA LEU A 280 -9.34 10.83 -6.41
C LEU A 280 -10.07 11.18 -7.71
N VAL A 281 -9.66 10.55 -8.81
CA VAL A 281 -10.25 10.80 -10.13
C VAL A 281 -11.00 9.57 -10.60
N PRO A 282 -12.34 9.63 -10.73
CA PRO A 282 -13.15 8.52 -11.24
C PRO A 282 -12.92 8.25 -12.72
N ARG A 283 -13.09 6.99 -13.13
CA ARG A 283 -12.96 6.52 -14.52
C ARG A 283 -13.76 7.28 -15.58
N PRO A 284 -15.02 7.70 -15.34
CA PRO A 284 -15.80 8.37 -16.39
C PRO A 284 -15.18 9.67 -16.91
N PHE A 285 -14.14 10.17 -16.23
CA PHE A 285 -13.38 11.34 -16.67
C PHE A 285 -12.08 10.89 -17.34
N ASN A 286 -11.73 11.53 -18.43
CA ASN A 286 -10.58 11.16 -19.25
C ASN A 286 -9.26 11.65 -18.64
N PHE A 287 -8.96 11.22 -17.40
CA PHE A 287 -7.70 11.42 -16.71
C PHE A 287 -6.87 10.15 -16.74
N GLN A 288 -5.56 10.31 -16.85
CA GLN A 288 -4.59 9.21 -16.69
C GLN A 288 -4.16 9.03 -15.23
N THR A 289 -4.37 10.08 -14.42
CA THR A 289 -4.09 10.08 -12.99
C THR A 289 -5.16 9.31 -12.21
N LEU A 290 -4.72 8.42 -11.33
CA LEU A 290 -5.57 7.68 -10.38
C LEU A 290 -6.00 8.59 -9.22
N GLY A 291 -5.09 9.45 -8.79
CA GLY A 291 -5.32 10.39 -7.72
C GLY A 291 -4.09 11.24 -7.43
N VAL A 292 -4.30 12.30 -6.67
CA VAL A 292 -3.27 13.26 -6.26
C VAL A 292 -3.25 13.36 -4.74
N LEU A 293 -2.08 13.21 -4.14
CA LEU A 293 -1.85 13.46 -2.72
C LEU A 293 -1.31 14.88 -2.53
N SER A 294 -1.86 15.60 -1.58
CA SER A 294 -1.40 16.93 -1.22
C SER A 294 -0.49 16.85 0.02
N ASN A 295 0.76 16.47 -0.19
CA ASN A 295 1.69 16.05 0.88
C ASN A 295 1.82 17.09 1.99
N THR A 296 1.88 18.36 1.65
CA THR A 296 1.98 19.48 2.59
C THR A 296 0.83 19.53 3.62
N PHE A 297 -0.34 18.98 3.28
CA PHE A 297 -1.51 18.99 4.15
C PHE A 297 -1.82 17.63 4.80
N ILE A 298 -1.00 16.60 4.56
CA ILE A 298 -1.24 15.26 5.14
C ILE A 298 -0.55 15.15 6.50
N PHE A 299 0.75 15.39 6.56
CA PHE A 299 1.54 15.34 7.79
C PHE A 299 2.36 16.62 7.97
N GLU A 300 2.79 16.88 9.18
CA GLU A 300 3.81 17.88 9.44
C GLU A 300 5.20 17.42 8.94
N ASN A 301 6.16 18.33 8.94
CA ASN A 301 7.56 18.04 8.57
C ASN A 301 7.75 17.49 7.14
N ARG A 302 6.85 17.86 6.20
CA ARG A 302 6.97 17.47 4.78
C ARG A 302 7.66 18.52 3.91
N GLY A 303 8.08 19.64 4.49
CA GLY A 303 8.70 20.78 3.82
C GLY A 303 7.84 22.04 3.83
N LEU A 304 8.47 23.18 3.54
CA LEU A 304 7.80 24.48 3.53
C LEU A 304 7.06 24.76 2.21
N GLN A 305 7.56 24.22 1.07
CA GLN A 305 6.95 24.42 -0.23
C GLN A 305 5.70 23.54 -0.39
N TYR A 306 4.73 24.06 -1.14
CA TYR A 306 3.57 23.27 -1.52
C TYR A 306 3.94 22.23 -2.58
N HIS A 307 3.70 20.97 -2.29
CA HIS A 307 3.98 19.89 -3.21
C HIS A 307 2.89 18.81 -3.20
N GLU A 308 2.71 18.25 -4.37
CA GLU A 308 1.72 17.21 -4.68
C GLU A 308 2.42 15.96 -5.20
N THR A 309 1.89 14.78 -4.88
CA THR A 309 2.29 13.51 -5.52
C THR A 309 1.15 12.99 -6.38
N TRP A 310 1.43 12.87 -7.66
CA TRP A 310 0.52 12.37 -8.69
C TRP A 310 0.80 10.90 -8.92
N ILE A 311 -0.24 10.05 -8.86
CA ILE A 311 -0.14 8.60 -9.03
C ILE A 311 -0.78 8.23 -10.35
N LEU A 312 0.01 7.59 -11.25
CA LEU A 312 -0.41 7.20 -12.58
C LEU A 312 -0.12 5.71 -12.83
N GLY A 313 -0.80 5.11 -13.80
CA GLY A 313 -0.60 3.71 -14.18
C GLY A 313 -1.71 2.78 -13.71
N GLY A 314 -1.32 1.60 -13.22
CA GLY A 314 -2.27 0.57 -12.79
C GLY A 314 -2.91 -0.20 -13.94
N ALA A 315 -3.99 -0.91 -13.65
CA ALA A 315 -4.65 -1.82 -14.58
C ALA A 315 -5.18 -1.14 -15.85
N LEU A 316 -5.55 0.14 -15.75
CA LEU A 316 -6.16 0.90 -16.86
C LEU A 316 -5.15 1.61 -17.74
N ASN A 317 -3.92 1.76 -17.29
CA ASN A 317 -2.85 2.39 -18.04
C ASN A 317 -1.51 1.69 -17.79
N LYS A 318 -1.39 0.46 -18.30
CA LYS A 318 -0.18 -0.35 -18.14
C LYS A 318 1.03 0.23 -18.91
N ASN A 319 0.76 1.06 -19.93
CA ASN A 319 1.79 1.66 -20.78
C ASN A 319 2.39 2.95 -20.18
N ILE A 320 2.00 3.35 -18.99
CA ILE A 320 2.48 4.59 -18.34
C ILE A 320 4.00 4.67 -18.24
N LEU A 321 4.67 3.52 -18.14
CA LEU A 321 6.15 3.45 -18.05
C LEU A 321 6.86 3.88 -19.34
N SER A 322 6.18 3.84 -20.50
CA SER A 322 6.76 4.23 -21.79
C SER A 322 6.78 5.75 -22.01
N LEU A 323 6.05 6.51 -21.18
CA LEU A 323 6.07 7.97 -21.29
C LEU A 323 7.42 8.53 -20.81
N SER A 324 7.95 9.48 -21.57
CA SER A 324 9.14 10.23 -21.17
C SER A 324 8.85 11.12 -19.94
N ASP A 325 9.89 11.61 -19.30
CA ASP A 325 9.72 12.53 -18.16
C ASP A 325 9.01 13.82 -18.59
N GLU A 326 9.29 14.31 -19.79
CA GLU A 326 8.64 15.53 -20.32
C GLU A 326 7.16 15.29 -20.67
N ASP A 327 6.81 14.10 -21.21
CA ASP A 327 5.42 13.73 -21.46
C ASP A 327 4.63 13.65 -20.14
N LEU A 328 5.21 13.04 -19.11
CA LEU A 328 4.61 12.97 -17.77
C LEU A 328 4.40 14.35 -17.16
N LYS A 329 5.38 15.24 -17.25
CA LYS A 329 5.26 16.63 -16.78
C LYS A 329 4.17 17.39 -17.52
N THR A 330 4.12 17.25 -18.84
CA THR A 330 3.10 17.88 -19.71
C THR A 330 1.71 17.36 -19.39
N LEU A 331 1.55 16.06 -19.28
CA LEU A 331 0.31 15.40 -18.88
C LEU A 331 -0.20 15.96 -17.55
N ILE A 332 0.65 15.98 -16.53
CA ILE A 332 0.28 16.45 -15.20
C ILE A 332 -0.08 17.94 -15.18
N LYS A 333 0.65 18.79 -15.91
CA LYS A 333 0.29 20.22 -16.05
C LYS A 333 -1.12 20.39 -16.62
N ASN A 334 -1.47 19.64 -17.66
CA ASN A 334 -2.78 19.69 -18.30
C ASN A 334 -3.89 19.17 -17.38
N GLU A 335 -3.67 18.05 -16.72
CA GLU A 335 -4.64 17.49 -15.77
C GLU A 335 -4.82 18.39 -14.54
N ARG A 336 -3.73 18.98 -14.03
CA ARG A 336 -3.80 19.95 -12.92
C ARG A 336 -4.58 21.20 -13.30
N ARG A 337 -4.38 21.72 -14.52
CA ARG A 337 -5.18 22.84 -15.04
C ARG A 337 -6.68 22.48 -15.07
N THR A 338 -7.01 21.28 -15.46
CA THR A 338 -8.41 20.80 -15.45
C THR A 338 -8.95 20.69 -14.02
N LEU A 339 -8.16 20.15 -13.08
CA LEU A 339 -8.57 19.95 -11.69
C LEU A 339 -8.77 21.27 -10.92
N LEU A 340 -7.89 22.23 -11.11
CA LEU A 340 -7.83 23.46 -10.31
C LEU A 340 -8.26 24.71 -11.08
N GLN A 341 -8.43 24.59 -12.42
CA GLN A 341 -8.75 25.73 -13.31
C GLN A 341 -7.75 26.88 -13.17
N THR A 342 -6.47 26.56 -12.97
CA THR A 342 -5.38 27.51 -12.78
C THR A 342 -4.08 26.95 -13.30
N ASP A 343 -3.24 27.83 -13.80
CA ASP A 343 -1.86 27.51 -14.14
C ASP A 343 -0.94 27.80 -12.96
N SER A 344 0.07 26.96 -12.80
CA SER A 344 1.14 27.15 -11.84
C SER A 344 2.46 26.69 -12.43
N GLU A 345 3.53 27.38 -12.08
CA GLU A 345 4.88 27.02 -12.46
C GLU A 345 5.36 25.81 -11.65
N MET A 346 5.94 24.82 -12.34
CA MET A 346 6.60 23.68 -11.72
C MET A 346 8.06 24.07 -11.43
N THR A 347 8.43 24.11 -10.15
CA THR A 347 9.80 24.47 -9.73
C THR A 347 10.68 23.27 -9.49
N PHE A 348 10.07 22.11 -9.18
CA PHE A 348 10.78 20.87 -8.98
C PHE A 348 9.91 19.67 -9.37
N CYS A 349 10.53 18.59 -9.87
CA CYS A 349 9.84 17.36 -10.22
C CYS A 349 10.72 16.15 -9.93
N GLN A 350 10.19 15.19 -9.15
CA GLN A 350 10.82 13.88 -8.95
C GLN A 350 9.88 12.78 -9.45
N ILE A 351 10.37 11.95 -10.35
CA ILE A 351 9.63 10.84 -10.95
C ILE A 351 10.18 9.52 -10.43
N THR A 352 9.31 8.69 -9.90
CA THR A 352 9.64 7.32 -9.45
C THR A 352 8.81 6.33 -10.25
N ARG A 353 9.48 5.44 -10.99
CA ARG A 353 8.84 4.39 -11.81
C ARG A 353 8.95 3.04 -11.11
N TRP A 354 7.81 2.40 -10.96
CA TRP A 354 7.69 1.07 -10.38
C TRP A 354 7.14 0.08 -11.43
N PRO A 355 7.99 -0.66 -12.15
CA PRO A 355 7.51 -1.66 -13.12
C PRO A 355 6.65 -2.75 -12.48
N GLN A 356 6.94 -3.09 -11.24
CA GLN A 356 6.23 -4.07 -10.44
C GLN A 356 5.86 -3.46 -9.08
N ALA A 357 4.78 -2.65 -9.07
CA ALA A 357 4.35 -1.91 -7.89
C ALA A 357 3.39 -2.70 -6.99
N LEU A 358 2.25 -3.11 -7.53
CA LEU A 358 1.17 -3.69 -6.75
C LEU A 358 0.61 -4.97 -7.41
N PRO A 359 0.42 -6.07 -6.67
CA PRO A 359 -0.31 -7.22 -7.15
C PRO A 359 -1.74 -6.83 -7.51
N HIS A 360 -2.22 -7.31 -8.66
CA HIS A 360 -3.59 -7.06 -9.12
C HIS A 360 -4.54 -8.08 -8.48
N TYR A 361 -5.33 -7.64 -7.52
CA TYR A 361 -6.22 -8.47 -6.69
C TYR A 361 -7.48 -8.93 -7.43
N THR A 362 -7.29 -9.60 -8.56
CA THR A 362 -8.36 -10.09 -9.44
C THR A 362 -9.06 -11.34 -8.89
N LEU A 363 -10.16 -11.72 -9.53
CA LEU A 363 -10.83 -13.01 -9.29
C LEU A 363 -9.90 -14.20 -9.56
N GLU A 364 -9.02 -14.08 -10.56
CA GLU A 364 -8.01 -15.11 -10.84
C GLU A 364 -6.93 -15.17 -9.74
N HIS A 365 -6.56 -14.02 -9.17
CA HIS A 365 -5.66 -14.00 -8.03
C HIS A 365 -6.30 -14.69 -6.81
N GLU A 366 -7.59 -14.46 -6.57
CA GLU A 366 -8.34 -15.13 -5.50
C GLU A 366 -8.27 -16.66 -5.64
N LYS A 367 -8.52 -17.19 -6.83
CA LYS A 367 -8.41 -18.64 -7.12
C LYS A 367 -6.99 -19.14 -6.85
N ARG A 368 -5.96 -18.44 -7.37
CA ARG A 368 -4.56 -18.83 -7.16
C ARG A 368 -4.17 -18.88 -5.69
N LEU A 369 -4.68 -17.95 -4.87
CA LEU A 369 -4.42 -17.99 -3.43
C LEU A 369 -5.11 -19.17 -2.74
N ALA A 370 -6.28 -19.60 -3.23
CA ALA A 370 -6.98 -20.77 -2.71
C ALA A 370 -6.25 -22.08 -3.06
N ASP A 371 -5.53 -22.10 -4.19
CA ASP A 371 -4.76 -23.26 -4.66
C ASP A 371 -3.38 -23.39 -4.01
N LEU A 372 -2.94 -22.40 -3.22
CA LEU A 372 -1.63 -22.40 -2.57
C LEU A 372 -1.59 -23.44 -1.43
N GLN A 373 -0.88 -24.57 -1.65
CA GLN A 373 -0.57 -25.55 -0.64
C GLN A 373 0.95 -25.58 -0.43
N LEU A 374 1.40 -24.99 0.67
CA LEU A 374 2.83 -24.86 0.95
C LEU A 374 3.43 -26.19 1.45
N PRO A 375 4.59 -26.61 0.93
CA PRO A 375 5.31 -27.76 1.47
C PRO A 375 5.81 -27.47 2.89
N LYS A 376 6.17 -28.52 3.62
CA LYS A 376 6.76 -28.42 4.96
C LYS A 376 7.96 -27.46 4.95
N ASN A 377 8.11 -26.68 6.00
CA ASN A 377 9.17 -25.69 6.19
C ASN A 377 9.14 -24.49 5.24
N LEU A 378 8.20 -24.39 4.30
CA LEU A 378 8.04 -23.19 3.45
C LEU A 378 6.90 -22.33 3.97
N TYR A 379 7.16 -21.06 4.16
CA TYR A 379 6.19 -20.04 4.55
C TYR A 379 6.29 -18.83 3.64
N LEU A 380 5.16 -18.14 3.42
CA LEU A 380 5.10 -16.94 2.58
C LEU A 380 4.54 -15.76 3.37
N THR A 381 5.10 -14.60 3.15
CA THR A 381 4.52 -13.31 3.58
C THR A 381 4.79 -12.24 2.56
N GLY A 382 3.88 -11.26 2.44
CA GLY A 382 4.03 -10.19 1.46
C GLY A 382 2.70 -9.56 1.08
N ASN A 383 2.79 -8.55 0.23
CA ASN A 383 1.64 -7.78 -0.20
C ASN A 383 0.71 -8.50 -1.20
N TYR A 384 1.06 -9.68 -1.69
CA TYR A 384 0.25 -10.48 -2.62
C TYR A 384 -0.65 -11.52 -1.93
N LEU A 385 -0.56 -11.68 -0.62
CA LEU A 385 -1.32 -12.67 0.14
C LEU A 385 -2.61 -12.11 0.77
N GLY A 386 -3.39 -11.34 0.03
CA GLY A 386 -4.69 -10.83 0.47
C GLY A 386 -4.68 -9.46 1.17
N SER A 387 -3.52 -8.77 1.25
CA SER A 387 -3.42 -7.43 1.83
C SER A 387 -2.21 -6.67 1.34
N ILE A 388 -2.42 -5.49 0.76
CA ILE A 388 -1.33 -4.61 0.30
C ILE A 388 -0.87 -3.62 1.37
N GLY A 389 -1.71 -3.32 2.36
CA GLY A 389 -1.42 -2.31 3.38
C GLY A 389 -0.37 -2.80 4.39
N LEU A 390 0.57 -1.93 4.75
CA LEU A 390 1.67 -2.26 5.66
C LEU A 390 1.19 -2.75 7.03
N SER A 391 0.11 -2.14 7.56
CA SER A 391 -0.46 -2.57 8.85
C SER A 391 -1.06 -3.97 8.80
N GLN A 392 -1.65 -4.36 7.66
CA GLN A 392 -2.16 -5.71 7.46
C GLN A 392 -1.04 -6.73 7.25
N ILE A 393 0.05 -6.32 6.58
CA ILE A 393 1.26 -7.16 6.46
C ILE A 393 1.85 -7.43 7.85
N LEU A 394 1.96 -6.41 8.70
CA LEU A 394 2.41 -6.58 10.08
C LEU A 394 1.48 -7.52 10.87
N GLU A 395 0.16 -7.39 10.71
CA GLU A 395 -0.83 -8.28 11.36
C GLU A 395 -0.65 -9.73 10.90
N ARG A 396 -0.48 -9.97 9.61
CA ARG A 396 -0.17 -11.29 9.05
C ARG A 396 1.14 -11.86 9.63
N ASN A 397 2.17 -11.02 9.75
CA ASN A 397 3.44 -11.44 10.34
C ASN A 397 3.30 -11.82 11.80
N HIS A 398 2.44 -11.15 12.57
CA HIS A 398 2.09 -11.58 13.94
C HIS A 398 1.41 -12.95 13.96
N GLN A 399 0.49 -13.22 13.02
CA GLN A 399 -0.18 -14.53 12.92
C GLN A 399 0.81 -15.62 12.54
N LEU A 400 1.61 -15.40 11.50
CA LEU A 400 2.63 -16.34 11.04
C LEU A 400 3.66 -16.66 12.15
N THR A 401 4.10 -15.65 12.91
CA THR A 401 5.01 -15.86 14.04
C THR A 401 4.39 -16.77 15.10
N LYS A 402 3.08 -16.62 15.39
CA LYS A 402 2.37 -17.50 16.33
C LYS A 402 2.26 -18.93 15.82
N GLU A 403 1.98 -19.13 14.54
CA GLU A 403 1.90 -20.43 13.88
C GLU A 403 3.25 -21.15 13.97
N LEU A 404 4.34 -20.51 13.51
CA LEU A 404 5.70 -21.02 13.60
C LEU A 404 6.12 -21.40 15.03
N THR A 405 5.71 -20.60 16.02
CA THR A 405 6.04 -20.87 17.41
C THR A 405 5.27 -22.06 17.99
N LYS A 406 4.00 -22.27 17.59
CA LYS A 406 3.19 -23.41 18.03
C LYS A 406 3.63 -24.72 17.40
N GLU A 407 3.90 -24.75 16.10
CA GLU A 407 4.34 -25.96 15.39
C GLU A 407 5.61 -26.54 16.01
N THR A 408 6.49 -25.69 16.53
CA THR A 408 7.74 -26.11 17.15
C THR A 408 7.63 -26.50 18.63
N ILE A 409 6.50 -26.28 19.30
CA ILE A 409 6.25 -26.77 20.67
C ILE A 409 5.72 -28.20 20.63
N ASN A 410 5.13 -28.60 19.50
CA ASN A 410 4.50 -29.91 19.32
C ASN A 410 5.43 -30.96 18.67
N VAL A 411 6.69 -30.60 18.44
CA VAL A 411 7.79 -31.51 18.00
C VAL A 411 8.79 -31.67 19.15
#